data_6270594bb7aa02ad88dd3c2404b2571b
#
_entry.id   6270594bb7aa02ad88dd3c2404b2571b
#
_cell.length_a   1.000
_cell.length_b   1.000
_cell.length_c   1.000
_cell.angle_alpha   90.00
_cell.angle_beta   90.00
_cell.angle_gamma   90.00
#
_symmetry.space_group_name_H-M   'P 1'
#
loop_
_entity.id
_entity.type
_entity.pdbx_description
1 polymer ?
#
loop_
_entity_poly.entity_id
_entity_poly.type
_entity_poly.pdbx_seq_one_letter_code
_entity_poly.pdbx_strand_id
1 'polypeptide(L)'
;EALNREGIRFVKVDGQSAIPYYFENSLPLCDAARGMNQGLESGASRMDGAVINCMGMAMESILARPASAISRNSDDFCPDKEGGFAEHLLQNAYNSLYHNELYCCDWDMFWTMHPDAIKHSLLRAISGGPVYVSDKPGATDPEVLKPLIYQDGELLRMERSAKPTVDCAFSDPLAEGVLKLHNVAPYGDRKGGGIAAFNLTGQRQGFSFQPSDIPELAMADTYWVYDYFGRKAFTLARNERYEGTLDAEGYGWFVVLPMGGTGTTLGLLDKFVGFTAVESICEQDGSLTAVLHESGSIGWLSEKELKHVWANGVEVTAQVEHQGNLYVVDLPETSHKLVLTLLWE
;
A
#
# COMPACT_ATOMS: atom_id res chain seq x y z
N GLU A 1 26.11 17.67 -10.40
CA GLU A 1 26.98 18.21 -9.33
C GLU A 1 26.32 19.39 -8.58
N ALA A 2 25.68 20.36 -9.27
CA ALA A 2 25.04 21.49 -8.62
C ALA A 2 23.93 21.00 -7.67
N LEU A 3 23.00 20.17 -8.15
CA LEU A 3 21.89 19.63 -7.36
C LEU A 3 22.38 18.85 -6.13
N ASN A 4 23.43 18.04 -6.27
CA ASN A 4 23.97 17.29 -5.15
C ASN A 4 24.60 18.20 -4.08
N ARG A 5 25.25 19.31 -4.47
CA ARG A 5 25.75 20.33 -3.50
C ARG A 5 24.63 21.00 -2.71
N GLU A 6 23.45 21.15 -3.32
CA GLU A 6 22.23 21.67 -2.67
C GLU A 6 21.50 20.62 -1.82
N GLY A 7 22.06 19.42 -1.67
CA GLY A 7 21.48 18.33 -0.85
C GLY A 7 20.39 17.52 -1.54
N ILE A 8 20.16 17.69 -2.84
CA ILE A 8 19.18 16.91 -3.60
C ILE A 8 19.76 15.53 -3.85
N ARG A 9 19.03 14.49 -3.44
CA ARG A 9 19.48 13.10 -3.47
C ARG A 9 18.84 12.25 -4.56
N PHE A 10 17.72 12.70 -5.14
CA PHE A 10 17.06 12.04 -6.24
C PHE A 10 16.49 13.05 -7.23
N VAL A 11 16.15 12.56 -8.42
CA VAL A 11 15.49 13.36 -9.46
C VAL A 11 14.31 12.58 -10.04
N LYS A 12 13.21 13.28 -10.29
CA LYS A 12 12.14 12.80 -11.18
C LYS A 12 12.35 13.47 -12.53
N VAL A 13 12.52 12.66 -13.58
CA VAL A 13 12.84 13.14 -14.92
C VAL A 13 11.68 12.85 -15.86
N ASP A 14 11.04 13.90 -16.31
CA ASP A 14 9.86 13.84 -17.15
C ASP A 14 10.19 13.86 -18.66
N GLY A 15 9.16 13.67 -19.50
CA GLY A 15 9.24 13.82 -20.95
C GLY A 15 10.02 12.71 -21.68
N GLN A 16 10.29 11.59 -21.05
CA GLN A 16 11.10 10.50 -21.63
C GLN A 16 10.45 9.85 -22.86
N SER A 17 9.12 9.93 -22.98
CA SER A 17 8.39 9.46 -24.17
C SER A 17 8.62 10.31 -25.43
N ALA A 18 9.28 11.46 -25.30
CA ALA A 18 9.57 12.34 -26.42
C ALA A 18 10.79 11.92 -27.27
N ILE A 19 11.48 10.83 -26.92
CA ILE A 19 12.64 10.31 -27.66
C ILE A 19 12.37 10.15 -29.16
N PRO A 20 11.24 9.58 -29.64
CA PRO A 20 10.96 9.46 -31.06
C PRO A 20 10.95 10.82 -31.78
N TYR A 21 10.40 11.85 -31.12
CA TYR A 21 10.30 13.20 -31.74
C TYR A 21 11.67 13.90 -31.83
N TYR A 22 12.55 13.69 -30.81
CA TYR A 22 13.88 14.32 -30.83
C TYR A 22 14.85 13.70 -31.83
N PHE A 23 14.71 12.39 -32.10
CA PHE A 23 15.67 11.62 -32.88
C PHE A 23 15.09 11.10 -34.20
N GLU A 24 13.91 11.56 -34.58
CA GLU A 24 13.30 11.20 -35.88
C GLU A 24 14.29 11.44 -37.03
N ASN A 25 14.48 10.43 -37.87
CA ASN A 25 15.42 10.44 -39.00
C ASN A 25 16.92 10.67 -38.67
N SER A 26 17.30 10.69 -37.39
CA SER A 26 18.69 10.92 -36.94
C SER A 26 19.35 9.64 -36.46
N LEU A 27 18.67 8.87 -35.61
CA LEU A 27 19.18 7.62 -35.01
C LEU A 27 18.07 6.56 -34.99
N PRO A 28 18.44 5.26 -35.02
CA PRO A 28 17.50 4.19 -34.66
C PRO A 28 16.95 4.41 -33.26
N LEU A 29 15.64 4.25 -33.07
CA LEU A 29 14.95 4.57 -31.81
C LEU A 29 15.57 3.86 -30.59
N CYS A 30 15.93 2.58 -30.73
CA CYS A 30 16.55 1.81 -29.62
C CYS A 30 17.92 2.36 -29.22
N ASP A 31 18.70 2.89 -30.18
CA ASP A 31 20.02 3.48 -29.91
C ASP A 31 19.87 4.85 -29.26
N ALA A 32 18.91 5.65 -29.71
CA ALA A 32 18.54 6.91 -29.09
C ALA A 32 18.10 6.72 -27.64
N ALA A 33 17.19 5.78 -27.39
CA ALA A 33 16.70 5.45 -26.06
C ALA A 33 17.81 4.97 -25.13
N ARG A 34 18.69 4.09 -25.62
CA ARG A 34 19.86 3.60 -24.87
C ARG A 34 20.80 4.75 -24.49
N GLY A 35 21.14 5.61 -25.46
CA GLY A 35 22.04 6.75 -25.22
C GLY A 35 21.46 7.75 -24.20
N MET A 36 20.18 8.09 -24.33
CA MET A 36 19.49 8.99 -23.41
C MET A 36 19.40 8.43 -21.99
N ASN A 37 18.96 7.17 -21.84
CA ASN A 37 18.85 6.55 -20.50
C ASN A 37 20.23 6.37 -19.84
N GLN A 38 21.28 5.98 -20.60
CA GLN A 38 22.65 5.93 -20.07
C GLN A 38 23.16 7.30 -19.63
N GLY A 39 22.89 8.35 -20.41
CA GLY A 39 23.25 9.72 -20.04
C GLY A 39 22.54 10.20 -18.76
N LEU A 40 21.26 9.95 -18.66
CA LEU A 40 20.42 10.29 -17.50
C LEU A 40 20.93 9.59 -16.24
N GLU A 41 21.10 8.27 -16.28
CA GLU A 41 21.53 7.48 -15.14
C GLU A 41 22.99 7.77 -14.73
N SER A 42 23.86 8.03 -15.71
CA SER A 42 25.23 8.51 -15.41
C SER A 42 25.23 9.85 -14.69
N GLY A 43 24.32 10.75 -15.05
CA GLY A 43 24.11 12.01 -14.32
C GLY A 43 23.60 11.79 -12.90
N ALA A 44 22.61 10.91 -12.74
CA ALA A 44 21.98 10.61 -11.46
C ALA A 44 22.89 9.81 -10.51
N SER A 45 23.88 9.05 -11.02
CA SER A 45 24.81 8.27 -10.20
C SER A 45 25.59 9.12 -9.19
N ARG A 46 25.66 10.44 -9.42
CA ARG A 46 26.27 11.42 -8.50
C ARG A 46 25.32 11.89 -7.38
N MET A 47 24.07 11.42 -7.42
CA MET A 47 23.01 11.72 -6.45
C MET A 47 22.45 10.40 -5.90
N ASP A 48 23.31 9.50 -5.44
CA ASP A 48 22.97 8.16 -4.95
C ASP A 48 22.26 7.26 -6.00
N GLY A 49 22.22 7.67 -7.28
CA GLY A 49 21.61 6.93 -8.39
C GLY A 49 20.08 6.90 -8.41
N ALA A 50 19.43 7.63 -7.52
CA ALA A 50 17.98 7.58 -7.39
C ALA A 50 17.29 8.40 -8.50
N VAL A 51 16.58 7.71 -9.38
CA VAL A 51 15.79 8.29 -10.49
C VAL A 51 14.38 7.75 -10.44
N ILE A 52 13.40 8.65 -10.47
CA ILE A 52 12.03 8.35 -10.82
C ILE A 52 11.85 8.71 -12.30
N ASN A 53 11.68 7.69 -13.14
CA ASN A 53 11.41 7.90 -14.56
C ASN A 53 9.95 8.33 -14.74
N CYS A 54 9.73 9.43 -15.46
CA CYS A 54 8.41 9.97 -15.70
C CYS A 54 8.16 10.07 -17.21
N MET A 55 6.93 9.78 -17.64
CA MET A 55 6.58 9.60 -19.06
C MET A 55 7.50 8.61 -19.79
N GLY A 56 8.05 7.66 -19.06
CA GLY A 56 9.06 6.70 -19.56
C GLY A 56 8.52 5.30 -19.79
N MET A 57 7.21 5.13 -19.97
CA MET A 57 6.54 3.84 -20.13
C MET A 57 6.63 3.26 -21.55
N ALA A 58 7.22 3.99 -22.50
CA ALA A 58 7.47 3.47 -23.84
C ALA A 58 8.48 2.31 -23.80
N MET A 59 8.23 1.27 -24.60
CA MET A 59 9.02 0.02 -24.59
C MET A 59 10.51 0.26 -24.83
N GLU A 60 10.87 1.15 -25.75
CA GLU A 60 12.24 1.53 -26.02
C GLU A 60 12.94 2.11 -24.80
N SER A 61 12.22 2.87 -23.95
CA SER A 61 12.76 3.43 -22.72
C SER A 61 12.86 2.38 -21.62
N ILE A 62 11.81 1.58 -21.39
CA ILE A 62 11.78 0.54 -20.36
C ILE A 62 12.92 -0.46 -20.55
N LEU A 63 13.12 -0.93 -21.80
CA LEU A 63 14.13 -1.95 -22.13
C LEU A 63 15.56 -1.38 -22.25
N ALA A 64 15.72 -0.07 -22.23
CA ALA A 64 17.02 0.58 -22.37
C ALA A 64 17.57 1.20 -21.06
N ARG A 65 16.95 0.94 -19.91
CA ARG A 65 17.40 1.43 -18.59
C ARG A 65 18.43 0.46 -18.00
N PRO A 66 19.70 0.87 -17.83
CA PRO A 66 20.71 -0.01 -17.26
C PRO A 66 20.62 -0.20 -15.74
N ALA A 67 20.12 0.77 -14.98
CA ALA A 67 20.16 0.73 -13.52
C ALA A 67 18.88 1.24 -12.83
N SER A 68 18.19 2.25 -13.36
CA SER A 68 17.02 2.83 -12.68
C SER A 68 15.79 1.90 -12.73
N ALA A 69 15.22 1.62 -11.57
CA ALA A 69 14.17 0.64 -11.41
C ALA A 69 12.81 1.24 -11.00
N ILE A 70 12.67 2.57 -10.92
CA ILE A 70 11.42 3.23 -10.55
C ILE A 70 10.87 3.98 -11.76
N SER A 71 9.61 3.78 -12.08
CA SER A 71 8.95 4.49 -13.17
C SER A 71 7.50 4.81 -12.84
N ARG A 72 7.05 6.02 -13.22
CA ARG A 72 5.64 6.36 -13.13
C ARG A 72 4.80 5.40 -13.97
N ASN A 73 3.66 5.03 -13.40
CA ASN A 73 2.81 3.95 -13.90
C ASN A 73 1.52 4.45 -14.56
N SER A 74 1.24 5.75 -14.49
CA SER A 74 0.06 6.40 -15.06
C SER A 74 0.45 7.64 -15.86
N ASP A 75 -0.52 8.24 -16.52
CA ASP A 75 -0.46 9.63 -16.97
C ASP A 75 -0.46 10.59 -15.75
N ASP A 76 -0.33 11.90 -15.99
CA ASP A 76 -0.28 12.88 -14.90
C ASP A 76 -1.54 12.84 -14.03
N PHE A 77 -1.33 12.87 -12.70
CA PHE A 77 -2.44 13.17 -11.80
C PHE A 77 -2.90 14.62 -12.00
N CYS A 78 -4.15 14.78 -12.42
CA CYS A 78 -4.78 16.07 -12.65
C CYS A 78 -5.83 16.34 -11.57
N PRO A 79 -5.48 17.04 -10.47
CA PRO A 79 -6.36 17.18 -9.30
C PRO A 79 -7.67 17.92 -9.58
N ASP A 80 -7.65 18.88 -10.51
CA ASP A 80 -8.83 19.68 -10.86
C ASP A 80 -9.69 19.07 -11.98
N LYS A 81 -9.32 17.86 -12.47
CA LYS A 81 -10.04 17.19 -13.53
C LYS A 81 -11.23 16.41 -12.97
N GLU A 82 -12.42 16.65 -13.50
CA GLU A 82 -13.59 15.81 -13.23
C GLU A 82 -13.30 14.33 -13.59
N GLY A 83 -13.59 13.40 -12.67
CA GLY A 83 -13.25 11.99 -12.84
C GLY A 83 -11.74 11.67 -12.76
N GLY A 84 -10.90 12.64 -12.41
CA GLY A 84 -9.45 12.49 -12.35
C GLY A 84 -8.98 11.39 -11.41
N PHE A 85 -9.67 11.19 -10.26
CA PHE A 85 -9.38 10.09 -9.36
C PHE A 85 -9.58 8.72 -10.03
N ALA A 86 -10.72 8.52 -10.69
CA ALA A 86 -11.05 7.26 -11.35
C ALA A 86 -10.08 6.93 -12.47
N GLU A 87 -9.76 7.90 -13.34
CA GLU A 87 -8.78 7.74 -14.43
C GLU A 87 -7.41 7.36 -13.88
N HIS A 88 -6.94 8.09 -12.87
CA HIS A 88 -5.65 7.83 -12.22
C HIS A 88 -5.59 6.43 -11.58
N LEU A 89 -6.64 6.03 -10.88
CA LEU A 89 -6.75 4.69 -10.28
C LEU A 89 -6.73 3.60 -11.35
N LEU A 90 -7.54 3.74 -12.41
CA LEU A 90 -7.63 2.75 -13.49
C LEU A 90 -6.29 2.55 -14.19
N GLN A 91 -5.64 3.64 -14.57
CA GLN A 91 -4.33 3.56 -15.24
C GLN A 91 -3.31 2.84 -14.33
N ASN A 92 -3.21 3.22 -13.06
CA ASN A 92 -2.27 2.58 -12.14
C ASN A 92 -2.60 1.11 -11.92
N ALA A 93 -3.87 0.78 -11.70
CA ALA A 93 -4.31 -0.59 -11.44
C ALA A 93 -3.99 -1.54 -12.61
N TYR A 94 -4.42 -1.17 -13.82
CA TYR A 94 -4.28 -2.07 -14.98
C TYR A 94 -2.88 -2.06 -15.58
N ASN A 95 -2.16 -0.94 -15.57
CA ASN A 95 -0.77 -0.89 -15.99
C ASN A 95 0.12 -1.73 -15.08
N SER A 96 -0.20 -1.84 -13.79
CA SER A 96 0.55 -2.67 -12.84
C SER A 96 0.53 -4.16 -13.19
N LEU A 97 -0.44 -4.64 -13.96
CA LEU A 97 -0.46 -6.03 -14.44
C LEU A 97 0.78 -6.39 -15.29
N TYR A 98 1.32 -5.42 -16.01
CA TYR A 98 2.50 -5.60 -16.85
C TYR A 98 3.74 -4.90 -16.29
N HIS A 99 3.62 -3.64 -15.92
CA HIS A 99 4.77 -2.82 -15.52
C HIS A 99 5.43 -3.31 -14.24
N ASN A 100 4.65 -3.87 -13.30
CA ASN A 100 5.19 -4.41 -12.04
C ASN A 100 6.18 -5.58 -12.22
N GLU A 101 6.18 -6.21 -13.39
CA GLU A 101 7.17 -7.23 -13.73
C GLU A 101 8.49 -6.63 -14.25
N LEU A 102 8.52 -5.33 -14.56
CA LEU A 102 9.63 -4.65 -15.20
C LEU A 102 10.29 -3.61 -14.29
N TYR A 103 9.52 -2.95 -13.41
CA TYR A 103 10.01 -1.90 -12.53
C TYR A 103 9.07 -1.67 -11.34
N CYS A 104 9.57 -0.92 -10.34
CA CYS A 104 8.75 -0.44 -9.23
C CYS A 104 7.83 0.69 -9.73
N CYS A 105 6.53 0.47 -9.64
CA CYS A 105 5.52 1.39 -10.15
C CYS A 105 5.37 2.60 -9.22
N ASP A 106 5.62 3.78 -9.74
CA ASP A 106 5.29 5.05 -9.11
C ASP A 106 3.86 5.44 -9.48
N TRP A 107 2.98 5.53 -8.46
CA TRP A 107 1.57 5.90 -8.64
C TRP A 107 1.35 7.42 -8.56
N ASP A 108 2.38 8.19 -8.88
CA ASP A 108 2.41 9.65 -8.95
C ASP A 108 2.15 10.37 -7.61
N MET A 109 2.17 11.67 -7.62
CA MET A 109 1.85 12.56 -6.51
C MET A 109 0.36 12.64 -6.21
N PHE A 110 0.01 13.23 -5.08
CA PHE A 110 -1.36 13.64 -4.77
C PHE A 110 -1.37 14.91 -3.90
N TRP A 111 -2.55 15.47 -3.66
CA TRP A 111 -2.74 16.58 -2.74
C TRP A 111 -3.45 16.12 -1.48
N THR A 112 -2.90 16.46 -0.31
CA THR A 112 -3.52 16.15 0.98
C THR A 112 -4.77 16.98 1.26
N MET A 113 -4.94 18.09 0.56
CA MET A 113 -6.14 18.95 0.64
C MET A 113 -7.18 18.64 -0.44
N HIS A 114 -6.99 17.59 -1.24
CA HIS A 114 -7.97 17.17 -2.25
C HIS A 114 -9.21 16.55 -1.58
N PRO A 115 -10.42 16.71 -2.15
CA PRO A 115 -11.63 16.04 -1.62
C PRO A 115 -11.47 14.52 -1.46
N ASP A 116 -10.73 13.87 -2.36
CA ASP A 116 -10.43 12.45 -2.34
C ASP A 116 -9.10 12.09 -1.64
N ALA A 117 -8.55 12.98 -0.79
CA ALA A 117 -7.23 12.81 -0.19
C ALA A 117 -7.06 11.46 0.53
N ILE A 118 -8.08 11.01 1.27
CA ILE A 118 -8.05 9.71 1.96
C ILE A 118 -8.01 8.54 0.97
N LYS A 119 -8.78 8.61 -0.13
CA LYS A 119 -8.69 7.60 -1.20
C LYS A 119 -7.30 7.58 -1.84
N HIS A 120 -6.71 8.76 -2.10
CA HIS A 120 -5.34 8.86 -2.62
C HIS A 120 -4.31 8.34 -1.63
N SER A 121 -4.47 8.62 -0.34
CA SER A 121 -3.60 8.09 0.71
C SER A 121 -3.68 6.55 0.76
N LEU A 122 -4.89 5.99 0.75
CA LEU A 122 -5.08 4.54 0.66
C LEU A 122 -4.43 3.94 -0.60
N LEU A 123 -4.56 4.60 -1.77
CA LEU A 123 -3.89 4.16 -2.99
C LEU A 123 -2.38 4.09 -2.82
N ARG A 124 -1.76 5.08 -2.14
CA ARG A 124 -0.31 5.07 -1.88
C ARG A 124 0.08 3.96 -0.90
N ALA A 125 -0.75 3.70 0.11
CA ALA A 125 -0.53 2.58 1.04
C ALA A 125 -0.43 1.24 0.32
N ILE A 126 -1.35 0.99 -0.64
CA ILE A 126 -1.40 -0.29 -1.37
C ILE A 126 -0.50 -0.34 -2.61
N SER A 127 0.01 0.81 -3.08
CA SER A 127 0.81 0.89 -4.32
C SER A 127 2.15 0.16 -4.22
N GLY A 128 2.72 0.03 -3.02
CA GLY A 128 4.08 -0.49 -2.83
C GLY A 128 5.19 0.38 -3.42
N GLY A 129 4.83 1.50 -4.07
CA GLY A 129 5.73 2.44 -4.73
C GLY A 129 6.14 3.62 -3.86
N PRO A 130 6.81 4.62 -4.44
CA PRO A 130 7.11 5.88 -3.78
C PRO A 130 5.85 6.63 -3.33
N VAL A 131 5.96 7.36 -2.22
CA VAL A 131 4.89 8.22 -1.70
C VAL A 131 5.41 9.64 -1.61
N TYR A 132 4.74 10.57 -2.28
CA TYR A 132 5.06 11.99 -2.24
C TYR A 132 3.82 12.84 -2.59
N VAL A 133 3.83 14.08 -2.10
CA VAL A 133 2.74 15.03 -2.31
C VAL A 133 3.24 16.25 -3.07
N SER A 134 2.34 16.96 -3.73
CA SER A 134 2.60 18.21 -4.42
C SER A 134 1.74 19.35 -3.88
N ASP A 135 1.51 19.35 -2.58
CA ASP A 135 0.79 20.38 -1.89
C ASP A 135 1.50 21.75 -2.00
N LYS A 136 0.73 22.80 -1.92
CA LYS A 136 1.29 24.13 -1.72
C LYS A 136 2.10 24.15 -0.42
N PRO A 137 3.32 24.70 -0.41
CA PRO A 137 4.13 24.79 0.79
C PRO A 137 3.36 25.36 1.99
N GLY A 138 3.36 24.64 3.10
CA GLY A 138 2.65 24.98 4.32
C GLY A 138 1.16 24.63 4.36
N ALA A 139 0.63 23.96 3.33
CA ALA A 139 -0.78 23.54 3.27
C ALA A 139 -0.96 22.01 3.38
N THR A 140 0.11 21.25 3.61
CA THR A 140 0.02 19.80 3.78
C THR A 140 -0.76 19.44 5.03
N ASP A 141 -1.75 18.54 4.89
CA ASP A 141 -2.47 17.95 6.02
C ASP A 141 -1.74 16.70 6.51
N PRO A 142 -1.10 16.73 7.68
CA PRO A 142 -0.37 15.59 8.20
C PRO A 142 -1.29 14.39 8.55
N GLU A 143 -2.55 14.62 8.87
CA GLU A 143 -3.49 13.55 9.22
C GLU A 143 -3.75 12.59 8.04
N VAL A 144 -3.67 13.10 6.82
CA VAL A 144 -3.77 12.29 5.59
C VAL A 144 -2.52 11.41 5.39
N LEU A 145 -1.36 11.86 5.89
CA LEU A 145 -0.08 11.15 5.72
C LEU A 145 0.25 10.19 6.87
N LYS A 146 -0.21 10.46 8.09
CA LYS A 146 0.03 9.61 9.26
C LYS A 146 -0.27 8.13 9.05
N PRO A 147 -1.35 7.72 8.34
CA PRO A 147 -1.62 6.30 8.09
C PRO A 147 -0.59 5.60 7.19
N LEU A 148 0.34 6.34 6.57
CA LEU A 148 1.33 5.84 5.63
C LEU A 148 2.73 5.66 6.22
N ILE A 149 3.02 6.30 7.36
CA ILE A 149 4.39 6.40 7.92
C ILE A 149 4.44 5.96 9.38
N TYR A 150 5.58 5.44 9.78
CA TYR A 150 5.95 5.26 11.18
C TYR A 150 6.34 6.59 11.85
N GLN A 151 6.52 6.59 13.17
CA GLN A 151 6.92 7.77 13.94
C GLN A 151 8.34 8.26 13.59
N ASP A 152 9.20 7.40 13.07
CA ASP A 152 10.53 7.76 12.58
C ASP A 152 10.54 8.29 11.14
N GLY A 153 9.38 8.29 10.46
CA GLY A 153 9.19 8.76 9.09
C GLY A 153 9.41 7.68 8.03
N GLU A 154 9.70 6.44 8.40
CA GLU A 154 9.76 5.33 7.45
C GLU A 154 8.36 5.00 6.93
N LEU A 155 8.25 4.61 5.64
CA LEU A 155 6.99 4.25 5.01
C LEU A 155 6.58 2.82 5.36
N LEU A 156 5.31 2.63 5.75
CA LEU A 156 4.68 1.32 5.74
C LEU A 156 4.37 0.94 4.29
N ARG A 157 4.91 -0.16 3.81
CA ARG A 157 4.87 -0.50 2.38
C ARG A 157 4.36 -1.91 2.13
N MET A 158 3.53 -2.03 1.11
CA MET A 158 3.26 -3.30 0.46
C MET A 158 4.46 -3.74 -0.40
N GLU A 159 4.55 -5.04 -0.69
CA GLU A 159 5.74 -5.64 -1.30
C GLU A 159 5.93 -5.23 -2.77
N ARG A 160 4.83 -5.14 -3.52
CA ARG A 160 4.82 -4.82 -4.95
C ARG A 160 3.70 -3.84 -5.27
N SER A 161 3.49 -3.53 -6.54
CA SER A 161 2.35 -2.73 -6.97
C SER A 161 1.06 -3.54 -6.88
N ALA A 162 -0.01 -2.92 -6.36
CA ALA A 162 -1.33 -3.54 -6.30
C ALA A 162 -1.83 -3.86 -7.71
N LYS A 163 -2.57 -4.98 -7.82
CA LYS A 163 -3.16 -5.46 -9.07
C LYS A 163 -4.67 -5.64 -8.90
N PRO A 164 -5.46 -5.49 -9.97
CA PRO A 164 -6.87 -5.87 -9.94
C PRO A 164 -7.04 -7.35 -9.59
N THR A 165 -8.09 -7.68 -8.84
CA THR A 165 -8.51 -9.09 -8.68
C THR A 165 -8.92 -9.66 -10.04
N VAL A 166 -8.83 -10.98 -10.19
CA VAL A 166 -9.04 -11.64 -11.50
C VAL A 166 -10.41 -11.31 -12.11
N ASP A 167 -11.45 -11.21 -11.31
CA ASP A 167 -12.79 -10.87 -11.77
C ASP A 167 -12.92 -9.40 -12.21
N CYS A 168 -12.04 -8.51 -11.74
CA CYS A 168 -11.98 -7.12 -12.19
C CYS A 168 -11.10 -6.92 -13.43
N ALA A 169 -10.29 -7.91 -13.83
CA ALA A 169 -9.33 -7.74 -14.93
C ALA A 169 -9.98 -7.50 -16.30
N PHE A 170 -11.24 -7.92 -16.48
CA PHE A 170 -11.97 -7.83 -17.74
C PHE A 170 -13.33 -7.12 -17.62
N SER A 171 -13.59 -6.43 -16.51
CA SER A 171 -14.78 -5.60 -16.30
C SER A 171 -14.48 -4.12 -16.55
N ASP A 172 -15.52 -3.35 -16.85
CA ASP A 172 -15.43 -1.90 -16.87
C ASP A 172 -15.97 -1.30 -15.56
N PRO A 173 -15.11 -0.97 -14.60
CA PRO A 173 -15.55 -0.49 -13.30
C PRO A 173 -16.11 0.94 -13.32
N LEU A 174 -16.07 1.65 -14.46
CA LEU A 174 -16.77 2.91 -14.63
C LEU A 174 -18.25 2.71 -15.01
N ALA A 175 -18.57 1.58 -15.65
CA ALA A 175 -19.93 1.26 -16.06
C ALA A 175 -20.68 0.52 -14.95
N GLU A 176 -20.03 -0.49 -14.32
CA GLU A 176 -20.67 -1.35 -13.33
C GLU A 176 -19.68 -1.99 -12.37
N GLY A 177 -20.13 -2.33 -11.17
CA GLY A 177 -19.37 -3.07 -10.20
C GLY A 177 -18.40 -2.20 -9.39
N VAL A 178 -17.51 -2.86 -8.68
CA VAL A 178 -16.51 -2.27 -7.79
C VAL A 178 -15.14 -2.76 -8.20
N LEU A 179 -14.21 -1.86 -8.47
CA LEU A 179 -12.82 -2.21 -8.71
C LEU A 179 -12.18 -2.69 -7.41
N LYS A 180 -11.65 -3.90 -7.42
CA LYS A 180 -10.91 -4.47 -6.28
C LYS A 180 -9.46 -4.65 -6.63
N LEU A 181 -8.59 -4.18 -5.75
CA LEU A 181 -7.14 -4.33 -5.85
C LEU A 181 -6.65 -5.19 -4.69
N HIS A 182 -5.71 -6.07 -4.97
CA HIS A 182 -5.05 -6.87 -3.95
C HIS A 182 -3.57 -6.57 -3.88
N ASN A 183 -2.99 -6.76 -2.69
CA ASN A 183 -1.54 -6.74 -2.47
C ASN A 183 -1.19 -7.51 -1.20
N VAL A 184 0.10 -7.80 -1.02
CA VAL A 184 0.67 -8.47 0.15
C VAL A 184 1.86 -7.71 0.70
N ALA A 185 2.18 -7.99 1.97
CA ALA A 185 3.39 -7.49 2.61
C ALA A 185 3.88 -8.48 3.68
N PRO A 186 5.13 -8.34 4.17
CA PRO A 186 5.62 -9.11 5.29
C PRO A 186 4.73 -8.97 6.54
N TYR A 187 4.52 -10.08 7.24
CA TYR A 187 3.80 -10.18 8.49
C TYR A 187 4.52 -11.21 9.38
N GLY A 188 5.48 -10.76 10.17
CA GLY A 188 6.42 -11.65 10.82
C GLY A 188 7.21 -12.48 9.78
N ASP A 189 7.17 -13.79 9.93
CA ASP A 189 7.78 -14.76 9.00
C ASP A 189 6.84 -15.18 7.84
N ARG A 190 5.65 -14.60 7.76
CA ARG A 190 4.59 -14.90 6.78
C ARG A 190 4.29 -13.70 5.91
N LYS A 191 3.28 -13.84 5.05
CA LYS A 191 2.68 -12.73 4.30
C LYS A 191 1.24 -12.52 4.74
N GLY A 192 0.93 -11.29 5.12
CA GLY A 192 -0.40 -10.74 5.20
C GLY A 192 -0.74 -9.99 3.92
N GLY A 193 -1.96 -9.54 3.78
CA GLY A 193 -2.37 -8.78 2.61
C GLY A 193 -3.69 -8.06 2.81
N GLY A 194 -4.29 -7.62 1.71
CA GLY A 194 -5.59 -7.01 1.75
C GLY A 194 -6.20 -6.72 0.39
N ILE A 195 -7.47 -6.36 0.46
CA ILE A 195 -8.31 -5.95 -0.66
C ILE A 195 -8.74 -4.50 -0.46
N ALA A 196 -8.36 -3.63 -1.40
CA ALA A 196 -8.94 -2.30 -1.50
C ALA A 196 -10.06 -2.32 -2.55
N ALA A 197 -11.22 -1.82 -2.19
CA ALA A 197 -12.41 -1.80 -3.03
C ALA A 197 -12.80 -0.34 -3.32
N PHE A 198 -13.07 -0.02 -4.60
CA PHE A 198 -13.45 1.32 -5.03
C PHE A 198 -14.66 1.25 -5.94
N ASN A 199 -15.73 1.89 -5.54
CA ASN A 199 -16.87 2.14 -6.40
C ASN A 199 -16.60 3.42 -7.21
N LEU A 200 -16.44 3.29 -8.51
CA LEU A 200 -16.16 4.42 -9.42
C LEU A 200 -17.41 4.89 -10.15
N THR A 201 -18.59 4.39 -9.74
CA THR A 201 -19.87 4.75 -10.33
C THR A 201 -20.63 5.74 -9.47
N GLY A 202 -21.56 6.49 -10.06
CA GLY A 202 -22.48 7.39 -9.35
C GLY A 202 -23.63 6.67 -8.63
N GLN A 203 -23.58 5.34 -8.46
CA GLN A 203 -24.64 4.55 -7.84
C GLN A 203 -24.06 3.57 -6.83
N ARG A 204 -24.90 3.12 -5.88
CA ARG A 204 -24.52 2.06 -4.95
C ARG A 204 -24.27 0.75 -5.68
N GLN A 205 -23.14 0.09 -5.41
CA GLN A 205 -22.71 -1.15 -6.04
C GLN A 205 -22.45 -2.25 -5.00
N GLY A 206 -22.82 -3.48 -5.36
CA GLY A 206 -22.41 -4.67 -4.62
C GLY A 206 -21.03 -5.14 -5.05
N PHE A 207 -20.31 -5.77 -4.15
CA PHE A 207 -19.04 -6.44 -4.45
C PHE A 207 -18.87 -7.67 -3.57
N SER A 208 -18.00 -8.56 -4.01
CA SER A 208 -17.58 -9.71 -3.20
C SER A 208 -16.09 -9.96 -3.37
N PHE A 209 -15.47 -10.54 -2.35
CA PHE A 209 -14.12 -11.06 -2.41
C PHE A 209 -13.95 -12.28 -1.50
N GLN A 210 -12.85 -12.99 -1.68
CA GLN A 210 -12.46 -14.14 -0.85
C GLN A 210 -10.94 -14.09 -0.62
N PRO A 211 -10.40 -14.69 0.45
CA PRO A 211 -8.96 -14.68 0.71
C PRO A 211 -8.10 -15.19 -0.45
N SER A 212 -8.60 -16.14 -1.25
CA SER A 212 -7.90 -16.66 -2.44
C SER A 212 -7.80 -15.66 -3.61
N ASP A 213 -8.47 -14.53 -3.56
CA ASP A 213 -8.29 -13.42 -4.51
C ASP A 213 -6.95 -12.68 -4.30
N ILE A 214 -6.21 -13.03 -3.23
CA ILE A 214 -4.86 -12.56 -2.94
C ILE A 214 -3.89 -13.74 -3.16
N PRO A 215 -3.32 -13.94 -4.36
CA PRO A 215 -2.59 -15.16 -4.72
C PRO A 215 -1.37 -15.45 -3.84
N GLU A 216 -0.67 -14.41 -3.38
CA GLU A 216 0.59 -14.51 -2.62
C GLU A 216 0.38 -14.52 -1.09
N LEU A 217 -0.87 -14.50 -0.64
CA LEU A 217 -1.19 -14.56 0.79
C LEU A 217 -0.69 -15.88 1.39
N ALA A 218 -0.12 -15.84 2.60
CA ALA A 218 0.31 -17.04 3.32
C ALA A 218 -0.85 -18.05 3.43
N MET A 219 -0.54 -19.34 3.22
CA MET A 219 -1.54 -20.40 3.22
C MET A 219 -2.09 -20.63 4.62
N ALA A 220 -3.43 -20.61 4.73
CA ALA A 220 -4.18 -20.97 5.92
C ALA A 220 -5.56 -21.51 5.50
N ASP A 221 -6.21 -22.27 6.37
CA ASP A 221 -7.58 -22.75 6.15
C ASP A 221 -8.59 -21.62 6.39
N THR A 222 -8.31 -20.77 7.37
CA THR A 222 -9.14 -19.64 7.80
C THR A 222 -8.29 -18.39 7.91
N TYR A 223 -8.89 -17.27 7.59
CA TYR A 223 -8.28 -15.94 7.63
C TYR A 223 -9.14 -15.00 8.47
N TRP A 224 -8.49 -14.15 9.23
CA TRP A 224 -9.11 -12.96 9.76
C TRP A 224 -9.18 -11.88 8.69
N VAL A 225 -10.33 -11.24 8.60
CA VAL A 225 -10.55 -10.05 7.78
C VAL A 225 -10.90 -8.90 8.71
N TYR A 226 -10.16 -7.81 8.60
CA TYR A 226 -10.43 -6.58 9.32
C TYR A 226 -10.83 -5.48 8.34
N ASP A 227 -12.09 -5.05 8.43
CA ASP A 227 -12.62 -3.88 7.73
C ASP A 227 -12.09 -2.62 8.43
N TYR A 228 -11.11 -1.98 7.83
CA TYR A 228 -10.40 -0.84 8.40
C TYR A 228 -11.33 0.34 8.70
N PHE A 229 -12.19 0.71 7.74
CA PHE A 229 -13.12 1.84 7.91
C PHE A 229 -14.34 1.49 8.74
N GLY A 230 -14.83 0.26 8.64
CA GLY A 230 -15.95 -0.23 9.43
C GLY A 230 -15.59 -0.63 10.85
N ARG A 231 -14.29 -0.71 11.20
CA ARG A 231 -13.77 -1.16 12.51
C ARG A 231 -14.37 -2.50 12.95
N LYS A 232 -14.48 -3.45 12.01
CA LYS A 232 -15.09 -4.76 12.22
C LYS A 232 -14.15 -5.87 11.80
N ALA A 233 -14.20 -6.98 12.52
CA ALA A 233 -13.45 -8.17 12.17
C ALA A 233 -14.38 -9.38 12.05
N PHE A 234 -14.07 -10.25 11.09
CA PHE A 234 -14.75 -11.51 10.85
C PHE A 234 -13.77 -12.52 10.26
N THR A 235 -14.17 -13.77 10.21
CA THR A 235 -13.36 -14.84 9.62
C THR A 235 -13.94 -15.30 8.30
N LEU A 236 -13.07 -15.72 7.39
CA LEU A 236 -13.43 -16.38 6.13
C LEU A 236 -12.53 -17.60 5.93
N ALA A 237 -13.12 -18.71 5.49
CA ALA A 237 -12.34 -19.78 4.88
C ALA A 237 -11.71 -19.29 3.57
N ARG A 238 -10.64 -19.99 3.09
CA ARG A 238 -9.86 -19.55 1.93
C ARG A 238 -10.67 -19.18 0.70
N ASN A 239 -11.75 -19.93 0.42
CA ASN A 239 -12.62 -19.74 -0.75
C ASN A 239 -14.04 -19.28 -0.35
N GLU A 240 -14.23 -18.87 0.89
CA GLU A 240 -15.48 -18.30 1.36
C GLU A 240 -15.56 -16.82 0.94
N ARG A 241 -16.74 -16.44 0.42
CA ARG A 241 -16.97 -15.08 -0.08
C ARG A 241 -17.53 -14.17 0.99
N TYR A 242 -16.93 -13.02 1.15
CA TYR A 242 -17.55 -11.85 1.74
C TYR A 242 -18.39 -11.14 0.67
N GLU A 243 -19.57 -10.68 1.04
CA GLU A 243 -20.42 -9.84 0.22
C GLU A 243 -20.63 -8.50 0.91
N GLY A 244 -20.41 -7.42 0.20
CA GLY A 244 -20.53 -6.05 0.69
C GLY A 244 -21.18 -5.11 -0.31
N THR A 245 -21.39 -3.88 0.12
CA THR A 245 -21.88 -2.81 -0.76
C THR A 245 -21.10 -1.54 -0.47
N LEU A 246 -20.84 -0.75 -1.51
CA LEU A 246 -20.30 0.61 -1.41
C LEU A 246 -21.28 1.59 -2.02
N ASP A 247 -21.52 2.70 -1.33
CA ASP A 247 -22.29 3.82 -1.89
C ASP A 247 -21.57 4.42 -3.10
N ALA A 248 -22.23 5.32 -3.81
CA ALA A 248 -21.62 6.04 -4.93
C ALA A 248 -20.27 6.64 -4.52
N GLU A 249 -19.24 6.42 -5.34
CA GLU A 249 -17.87 6.86 -5.10
C GLU A 249 -17.24 6.37 -3.78
N GLY A 250 -17.87 5.38 -3.14
CA GLY A 250 -17.43 4.78 -1.89
C GLY A 250 -16.17 3.92 -2.06
N TYR A 251 -15.51 3.68 -0.96
CA TYR A 251 -14.30 2.86 -0.92
C TYR A 251 -14.19 2.06 0.37
N GLY A 252 -13.38 1.01 0.36
CA GLY A 252 -13.13 0.14 1.51
C GLY A 252 -11.73 -0.42 1.50
N TRP A 253 -11.22 -0.75 2.68
CA TRP A 253 -9.94 -1.42 2.86
C TRP A 253 -10.10 -2.59 3.83
N PHE A 254 -9.78 -3.79 3.37
CA PHE A 254 -9.94 -5.04 4.09
C PHE A 254 -8.58 -5.70 4.26
N VAL A 255 -8.03 -5.67 5.47
CA VAL A 255 -6.81 -6.39 5.83
C VAL A 255 -7.13 -7.87 5.99
N VAL A 256 -6.36 -8.74 5.36
CA VAL A 256 -6.54 -10.20 5.37
C VAL A 256 -5.29 -10.85 5.92
N LEU A 257 -5.41 -11.50 7.09
CA LEU A 257 -4.29 -12.16 7.77
C LEU A 257 -4.59 -13.64 8.02
N PRO A 258 -3.60 -14.53 7.88
CA PRO A 258 -3.79 -15.94 8.24
C PRO A 258 -4.14 -16.05 9.73
N MET A 259 -5.16 -16.84 10.06
CA MET A 259 -5.57 -17.07 11.44
C MET A 259 -4.49 -17.86 12.18
N GLY A 260 -4.03 -17.33 13.31
CA GLY A 260 -3.11 -18.00 14.23
C GLY A 260 -3.82 -18.98 15.17
N GLY A 261 -3.07 -19.82 15.85
CA GLY A 261 -3.62 -20.82 16.76
C GLY A 261 -4.23 -20.24 18.06
N THR A 262 -3.69 -19.12 18.54
CA THR A 262 -4.13 -18.44 19.78
C THR A 262 -4.72 -17.08 19.50
N GLY A 263 -4.16 -16.33 18.55
CA GLY A 263 -4.63 -15.00 18.17
C GLY A 263 -3.88 -14.50 16.95
N THR A 264 -4.30 -13.36 16.42
CA THR A 264 -3.70 -12.74 15.23
C THR A 264 -3.53 -11.25 15.49
N THR A 265 -2.30 -10.76 15.48
CA THR A 265 -1.99 -9.35 15.74
C THR A 265 -2.23 -8.53 14.47
N LEU A 266 -3.09 -7.52 14.55
CA LEU A 266 -3.33 -6.57 13.44
C LEU A 266 -2.21 -5.53 13.30
N GLY A 267 -1.40 -5.35 14.35
CA GLY A 267 -0.41 -4.29 14.42
C GLY A 267 -1.05 -2.93 14.72
N LEU A 268 -0.62 -1.88 14.03
CA LEU A 268 -1.05 -0.49 14.25
C LEU A 268 -2.39 -0.22 13.57
N LEU A 269 -3.42 0.11 14.36
CA LEU A 269 -4.78 0.31 13.86
C LEU A 269 -5.03 1.67 13.19
N ASP A 270 -4.16 2.63 13.43
CA ASP A 270 -4.18 3.96 12.80
C ASP A 270 -3.49 3.98 11.43
N LYS A 271 -2.81 2.89 11.05
CA LYS A 271 -2.12 2.74 9.78
C LYS A 271 -2.90 1.85 8.82
N PHE A 272 -2.94 2.19 7.52
CA PHE A 272 -3.63 1.35 6.53
C PHE A 272 -3.04 -0.06 6.47
N VAL A 273 -1.74 -0.16 6.45
CA VAL A 273 -1.02 -1.44 6.38
C VAL A 273 -0.30 -1.75 7.70
N GLY A 274 -0.95 -1.43 8.81
CA GLY A 274 -0.36 -1.53 10.15
C GLY A 274 0.12 -2.93 10.56
N PHE A 275 -0.35 -3.98 9.91
CA PHE A 275 0.14 -5.33 10.12
C PHE A 275 1.63 -5.51 9.72
N THR A 276 2.16 -4.64 8.85
CA THR A 276 3.58 -4.66 8.50
C THR A 276 4.49 -4.21 9.64
N ALA A 277 3.93 -3.55 10.66
CA ALA A 277 4.66 -3.22 11.88
C ALA A 277 5.04 -4.46 12.69
N VAL A 278 4.40 -5.61 12.45
CA VAL A 278 4.68 -6.86 13.15
C VAL A 278 5.93 -7.52 12.55
N GLU A 279 7.07 -7.36 13.22
CA GLU A 279 8.36 -7.89 12.78
C GLU A 279 8.52 -9.40 13.05
N SER A 280 7.99 -9.87 14.19
CA SER A 280 8.02 -11.29 14.52
C SER A 280 6.85 -11.70 15.41
N ILE A 281 6.45 -12.95 15.30
CA ILE A 281 5.40 -13.57 16.09
C ILE A 281 5.93 -14.90 16.64
N CYS A 282 5.74 -15.13 17.93
CA CYS A 282 6.03 -16.40 18.58
C CYS A 282 4.79 -16.85 19.36
N GLU A 283 4.24 -18.01 19.00
CA GLU A 283 3.13 -18.64 19.72
C GLU A 283 3.66 -19.81 20.55
N GLN A 284 3.39 -19.83 21.85
CA GLN A 284 3.80 -20.89 22.76
C GLN A 284 2.82 -21.03 23.92
N ASP A 285 2.36 -22.27 24.19
CA ASP A 285 1.61 -22.65 25.41
C ASP A 285 0.44 -21.71 25.78
N GLY A 286 -0.37 -21.32 24.75
CA GLY A 286 -1.52 -20.44 24.95
C GLY A 286 -1.18 -18.96 25.05
N SER A 287 0.07 -18.59 24.78
CA SER A 287 0.51 -17.21 24.68
C SER A 287 0.96 -16.84 23.27
N LEU A 288 0.87 -15.57 22.91
CA LEU A 288 1.45 -14.98 21.72
C LEU A 288 2.33 -13.82 22.13
N THR A 289 3.58 -13.82 21.65
CA THR A 289 4.47 -12.67 21.76
C THR A 289 4.73 -12.12 20.38
N ALA A 290 4.43 -10.85 20.17
CA ALA A 290 4.71 -10.12 18.94
C ALA A 290 5.71 -8.99 19.21
N VAL A 291 6.67 -8.81 18.29
CA VAL A 291 7.54 -7.65 18.27
C VAL A 291 7.05 -6.73 17.17
N LEU A 292 6.73 -5.50 17.53
CA LEU A 292 6.27 -4.46 16.61
C LEU A 292 7.35 -3.37 16.45
N HIS A 293 7.39 -2.76 15.27
CA HIS A 293 8.34 -1.71 14.93
C HIS A 293 8.24 -0.51 15.88
N GLU A 294 7.02 -0.13 16.26
CA GLU A 294 6.73 1.00 17.14
C GLU A 294 5.51 0.72 18.03
N SER A 295 5.21 1.62 18.96
CA SER A 295 4.00 1.60 19.79
C SER A 295 2.98 2.66 19.33
N GLY A 296 1.72 2.44 19.68
CA GLY A 296 0.59 3.31 19.34
C GLY A 296 -0.74 2.61 19.63
N SER A 297 -1.73 2.77 18.79
CA SER A 297 -3.00 2.02 18.86
C SER A 297 -2.81 0.64 18.26
N ILE A 298 -2.73 -0.38 19.12
CA ILE A 298 -2.42 -1.76 18.74
C ILE A 298 -3.68 -2.61 18.78
N GLY A 299 -3.91 -3.38 17.71
CA GLY A 299 -5.03 -4.31 17.60
C GLY A 299 -4.61 -5.76 17.45
N TRP A 300 -5.44 -6.66 17.95
CA TRP A 300 -5.35 -8.09 17.67
C TRP A 300 -6.73 -8.74 17.67
N LEU A 301 -6.79 -9.92 17.10
CA LEU A 301 -8.02 -10.69 16.90
C LEU A 301 -7.91 -12.04 17.58
N SER A 302 -8.95 -12.44 18.30
CA SER A 302 -9.04 -13.73 18.96
C SER A 302 -10.50 -14.14 19.17
N GLU A 303 -10.77 -15.45 19.05
CA GLU A 303 -12.03 -16.07 19.48
C GLU A 303 -12.00 -16.46 20.96
N LYS A 304 -10.82 -16.45 21.57
CA LYS A 304 -10.62 -16.82 22.96
C LYS A 304 -10.61 -15.59 23.85
N GLU A 305 -11.07 -15.75 25.08
CA GLU A 305 -11.01 -14.70 26.08
C GLU A 305 -9.57 -14.45 26.52
N LEU A 306 -9.19 -13.18 26.56
CA LEU A 306 -7.88 -12.72 26.94
C LEU A 306 -7.76 -12.61 28.46
N LYS A 307 -6.68 -13.15 29.02
CA LYS A 307 -6.38 -13.04 30.46
C LYS A 307 -5.49 -11.86 30.78
N HIS A 308 -4.34 -11.82 30.12
CA HIS A 308 -3.32 -10.82 30.44
C HIS A 308 -2.67 -10.28 29.17
N VAL A 309 -2.32 -9.00 29.23
CA VAL A 309 -1.56 -8.28 28.18
C VAL A 309 -0.40 -7.54 28.83
N TRP A 310 0.79 -7.74 28.27
CA TRP A 310 1.99 -7.00 28.67
C TRP A 310 2.55 -6.24 27.46
N ALA A 311 2.90 -4.98 27.71
CA ALA A 311 3.64 -4.11 26.78
C ALA A 311 5.02 -3.85 27.37
N ASN A 312 6.09 -4.32 26.70
CA ASN A 312 7.46 -4.23 27.22
C ASN A 312 7.62 -4.74 28.68
N GLY A 313 6.91 -5.82 29.02
CA GLY A 313 6.94 -6.42 30.36
C GLY A 313 6.07 -5.70 31.41
N VAL A 314 5.40 -4.62 31.07
CA VAL A 314 4.43 -3.92 31.93
C VAL A 314 3.04 -4.42 31.61
N GLU A 315 2.29 -4.85 32.65
CA GLU A 315 0.91 -5.30 32.46
C GLU A 315 -0.02 -4.13 32.14
N VAL A 316 -0.76 -4.27 31.01
CA VAL A 316 -1.70 -3.26 30.49
C VAL A 316 -3.11 -3.84 30.29
N THR A 317 -3.42 -4.99 30.84
CA THR A 317 -4.70 -5.70 30.70
C THR A 317 -5.91 -4.79 30.98
N ALA A 318 -5.82 -3.96 32.03
CA ALA A 318 -6.90 -3.04 32.41
C ALA A 318 -7.15 -1.89 31.40
N GLN A 319 -6.25 -1.70 30.45
CA GLN A 319 -6.35 -0.66 29.38
C GLN A 319 -6.90 -1.24 28.07
N VAL A 320 -7.10 -2.56 28.02
CA VAL A 320 -7.57 -3.23 26.80
C VAL A 320 -9.07 -3.05 26.67
N GLU A 321 -9.47 -2.52 25.53
CA GLU A 321 -10.85 -2.48 25.09
C GLU A 321 -11.12 -3.62 24.11
N HIS A 322 -12.34 -4.16 24.06
CA HIS A 322 -12.70 -5.16 23.07
C HIS A 322 -14.11 -4.98 22.53
N GLN A 323 -14.29 -5.30 21.26
CA GLN A 323 -15.56 -5.34 20.58
C GLN A 323 -15.65 -6.64 19.75
N GLY A 324 -16.44 -7.58 20.22
CA GLY A 324 -16.46 -8.93 19.62
C GLY A 324 -15.07 -9.56 19.71
N ASN A 325 -14.51 -9.96 18.57
CA ASN A 325 -13.21 -10.60 18.49
C ASN A 325 -12.03 -9.62 18.34
N LEU A 326 -12.29 -8.32 18.25
CA LEU A 326 -11.25 -7.28 18.15
C LEU A 326 -10.93 -6.76 19.54
N TYR A 327 -9.66 -6.85 19.90
CA TYR A 327 -9.07 -6.28 21.10
C TYR A 327 -8.14 -5.13 20.72
N VAL A 328 -8.15 -4.06 21.50
CA VAL A 328 -7.38 -2.84 21.25
C VAL A 328 -6.73 -2.37 22.55
N VAL A 329 -5.50 -1.91 22.46
CA VAL A 329 -4.82 -1.15 23.51
C VAL A 329 -4.19 0.09 22.91
N ASP A 330 -4.49 1.25 23.48
CA ASP A 330 -3.88 2.51 23.12
C ASP A 330 -2.68 2.79 24.03
N LEU A 331 -1.49 2.72 23.46
CA LEU A 331 -0.23 2.98 24.14
C LEU A 331 0.34 4.33 23.67
N PRO A 332 1.20 4.97 24.49
CA PRO A 332 1.92 6.16 24.03
C PRO A 332 2.67 5.89 22.72
N GLU A 333 2.51 6.76 21.75
CA GLU A 333 3.20 6.68 20.47
C GLU A 333 4.71 6.90 20.67
N THR A 334 5.51 5.95 20.26
CA THR A 334 6.98 6.04 20.27
C THR A 334 7.57 5.29 19.09
N SER A 335 8.69 5.77 18.56
CA SER A 335 9.47 5.10 17.51
C SER A 335 10.30 3.91 18.02
N HIS A 336 10.09 3.47 19.26
CA HIS A 336 10.80 2.32 19.84
C HIS A 336 10.00 1.05 19.66
N LYS A 337 10.70 -0.05 19.42
CA LYS A 337 10.10 -1.38 19.32
C LYS A 337 9.25 -1.71 20.55
N LEU A 338 8.10 -2.29 20.26
CA LEU A 338 7.18 -2.79 21.26
C LEU A 338 7.23 -4.32 21.29
N VAL A 339 7.41 -4.89 22.47
CA VAL A 339 7.18 -6.32 22.72
C VAL A 339 5.82 -6.46 23.38
N LEU A 340 4.85 -6.99 22.62
CA LEU A 340 3.49 -7.27 23.10
C LEU A 340 3.38 -8.75 23.42
N THR A 341 2.98 -9.09 24.66
CA THR A 341 2.70 -10.47 25.06
C THR A 341 1.25 -10.60 25.48
N LEU A 342 0.56 -11.54 24.85
CA LEU A 342 -0.85 -11.85 25.05
C LEU A 342 -0.98 -13.26 25.64
N LEU A 343 -1.78 -13.45 26.67
CA LEU A 343 -2.07 -14.73 27.30
C LEU A 343 -3.57 -14.98 27.33
N TRP A 344 -3.98 -16.14 26.83
CA TRP A 344 -5.38 -16.62 26.85
C TRP A 344 -5.58 -17.75 27.86
N GLU A 345 -6.85 -18.06 28.12
CA GLU A 345 -7.23 -19.23 28.93
C GLU A 345 -6.91 -20.57 28.27
#